data_1f9b6ff7b9fbf3e4f4969d3093969daf
#
_entry.id   1f9b6ff7b9fbf3e4f4969d3093969daf
#
_cell.length_a   1.000
_cell.length_b   1.000
_cell.length_c   1.000
_cell.angle_alpha   90.00
_cell.angle_beta   90.00
_cell.angle_gamma   90.00
#
_symmetry.space_group_name_H-M   'P 1'
#
loop_
_entity.id
_entity.type
_entity.pdbx_description
1 polymer ?
#
loop_
_entity_poly.entity_id
_entity_poly.type
_entity_poly.pdbx_seq_one_letter_code
_entity_poly.pdbx_strand_id
1 'polypeptide(L)'
;MNMSIGYAITTVVSFLLAAGYLFAAKQKNNWLVLLFLSVFIVNLGYLALACSSTLEAALMANRIAYLGSVFLPFSMLMAIANVCRIKVSRRLTTLLAGISVAVFLLAATPGYLDCYYRDVSIVFINGMARLNKIYGPLHGVYYVYLFSYFAMIAAVVVWSIRKGAVVSGQYGAVLLIVVLLNISIWLIEQMIESQFEFLAVSYMISELLLLFVYDVMKNDKRFVVADIQEVQVSEIDVSESEEISKPVSESELDMIQIVALYWPEFEQLSAREREVLQCILDDKIRKVIAEALCISENTVKTHISRLYSKLGVANRRELLFQIVHRQQEHSM
;
A
#
# COMPACT_ATOMS: atom_id res chain seq x y z
N MET A 1 -34.75 -9.00 -8.56
CA MET A 1 -34.13 -7.68 -8.31
C MET A 1 -33.58 -7.21 -9.64
N ASN A 2 -34.00 -6.05 -10.14
CA ASN A 2 -33.49 -5.55 -11.42
C ASN A 2 -31.98 -5.36 -11.31
N MET A 3 -31.19 -5.97 -12.19
CA MET A 3 -29.72 -5.91 -12.15
C MET A 3 -29.16 -4.49 -12.29
N SER A 4 -29.89 -3.58 -12.93
CA SER A 4 -29.58 -2.14 -12.91
C SER A 4 -29.53 -1.54 -11.50
N ILE A 5 -30.38 -2.05 -10.59
CA ILE A 5 -30.35 -1.69 -9.16
C ILE A 5 -29.03 -2.16 -8.52
N GLY A 6 -28.52 -3.34 -8.90
CA GLY A 6 -27.23 -3.85 -8.42
C GLY A 6 -26.09 -2.89 -8.79
N TYR A 7 -25.99 -2.48 -10.05
CA TYR A 7 -24.99 -1.51 -10.50
C TYR A 7 -25.19 -0.12 -9.86
N ALA A 8 -26.41 0.32 -9.63
CA ALA A 8 -26.67 1.57 -8.90
C ALA A 8 -26.16 1.50 -7.45
N ILE A 9 -26.44 0.40 -6.75
CA ILE A 9 -25.95 0.18 -5.38
C ILE A 9 -24.42 0.16 -5.34
N THR A 10 -23.76 -0.60 -6.21
CA THR A 10 -22.29 -0.67 -6.23
C THR A 10 -21.66 0.69 -6.56
N THR A 11 -22.27 1.47 -7.46
CA THR A 11 -21.80 2.83 -7.79
C THR A 11 -21.96 3.78 -6.60
N VAL A 12 -23.09 3.75 -5.91
CA VAL A 12 -23.31 4.62 -4.73
C VAL A 12 -22.35 4.23 -3.60
N VAL A 13 -22.18 2.94 -3.34
CA VAL A 13 -21.26 2.45 -2.29
C VAL A 13 -19.83 2.84 -2.61
N SER A 14 -19.34 2.61 -3.83
CA SER A 14 -17.98 2.99 -4.21
C SER A 14 -17.76 4.52 -4.21
N PHE A 15 -18.79 5.31 -4.56
CA PHE A 15 -18.75 6.77 -4.41
C PHE A 15 -18.60 7.17 -2.93
N LEU A 16 -19.43 6.60 -2.05
CA LEU A 16 -19.37 6.90 -0.61
C LEU A 16 -18.04 6.50 0.01
N LEU A 17 -17.45 5.37 -0.42
CA LEU A 17 -16.13 4.95 0.02
C LEU A 17 -15.04 5.94 -0.44
N ALA A 18 -15.06 6.32 -1.73
CA ALA A 18 -14.12 7.29 -2.27
C ALA A 18 -14.26 8.67 -1.59
N ALA A 19 -15.48 9.18 -1.46
CA ALA A 19 -15.76 10.44 -0.79
C ALA A 19 -15.41 10.37 0.70
N GLY A 20 -15.80 9.29 1.40
CA GLY A 20 -15.46 9.07 2.80
C GLY A 20 -13.96 9.08 3.04
N TYR A 21 -13.18 8.38 2.21
CA TYR A 21 -11.72 8.41 2.31
C TYR A 21 -11.15 9.81 2.03
N LEU A 22 -11.68 10.52 1.01
CA LEU A 22 -11.22 11.86 0.66
C LEU A 22 -11.49 12.90 1.75
N PHE A 23 -12.62 12.80 2.48
CA PHE A 23 -13.01 13.78 3.48
C PHE A 23 -12.62 13.40 4.91
N ALA A 24 -12.66 12.09 5.26
CA ALA A 24 -12.41 11.64 6.63
C ALA A 24 -10.92 11.36 6.92
N ALA A 25 -10.12 10.98 5.93
CA ALA A 25 -8.72 10.66 6.15
C ALA A 25 -7.89 11.93 6.41
N LYS A 26 -7.33 12.06 7.63
CA LYS A 26 -6.46 13.18 8.02
C LYS A 26 -5.15 13.22 7.21
N GLN A 27 -4.58 12.06 6.92
CA GLN A 27 -3.40 11.91 6.05
C GLN A 27 -3.77 11.00 4.90
N LYS A 28 -3.73 11.53 3.69
CA LYS A 28 -4.16 10.83 2.48
C LYS A 28 -2.97 10.16 1.81
N ASN A 29 -3.15 8.88 1.47
CA ASN A 29 -2.24 8.20 0.57
C ASN A 29 -2.76 8.37 -0.87
N ASN A 30 -1.99 9.01 -1.73
CA ASN A 30 -2.39 9.31 -3.10
C ASN A 30 -2.71 8.04 -3.91
N TRP A 31 -2.06 6.91 -3.61
CA TRP A 31 -2.30 5.64 -4.28
C TRP A 31 -3.62 5.00 -3.87
N LEU A 32 -4.01 5.13 -2.59
CA LEU A 32 -5.34 4.73 -2.14
C LEU A 32 -6.43 5.64 -2.72
N VAL A 33 -6.18 6.96 -2.80
CA VAL A 33 -7.11 7.88 -3.49
C VAL A 33 -7.34 7.43 -4.93
N LEU A 34 -6.25 7.13 -5.66
CA LEU A 34 -6.35 6.67 -7.06
C LEU A 34 -7.09 5.33 -7.15
N LEU A 35 -6.86 4.41 -6.20
CA LEU A 35 -7.55 3.13 -6.12
C LEU A 35 -9.06 3.32 -5.95
N PHE A 36 -9.50 4.08 -4.94
CA PHE A 36 -10.92 4.36 -4.67
C PHE A 36 -11.60 5.04 -5.87
N LEU A 37 -10.93 6.02 -6.49
CA LEU A 37 -11.44 6.67 -7.69
C LEU A 37 -11.55 5.69 -8.87
N SER A 38 -10.57 4.80 -9.05
CA SER A 38 -10.60 3.79 -10.13
C SER A 38 -11.79 2.84 -9.97
N VAL A 39 -12.07 2.34 -8.77
CA VAL A 39 -13.22 1.46 -8.52
C VAL A 39 -14.53 2.20 -8.71
N PHE A 40 -14.65 3.44 -8.24
CA PHE A 40 -15.83 4.26 -8.50
C PHE A 40 -16.06 4.46 -10.00
N ILE A 41 -15.02 4.77 -10.78
CA ILE A 41 -15.12 4.97 -12.23
C ILE A 41 -15.54 3.68 -12.94
N VAL A 42 -15.04 2.51 -12.52
CA VAL A 42 -15.47 1.19 -13.05
C VAL A 42 -16.97 1.00 -12.84
N ASN A 43 -17.45 1.17 -11.60
CA ASN A 43 -18.85 0.99 -11.25
C ASN A 43 -19.76 1.97 -11.97
N LEU A 44 -19.32 3.23 -12.09
CA LEU A 44 -20.04 4.25 -12.86
C LEU A 44 -20.14 3.87 -14.34
N GLY A 45 -19.08 3.35 -14.93
CA GLY A 45 -19.07 2.86 -16.29
C GLY A 45 -20.04 1.70 -16.53
N TYR A 46 -20.11 0.73 -15.61
CA TYR A 46 -21.06 -0.38 -15.69
C TYR A 46 -22.51 0.08 -15.53
N LEU A 47 -22.77 1.02 -14.61
CA LEU A 47 -24.09 1.61 -14.45
C LEU A 47 -24.51 2.37 -15.72
N ALA A 48 -23.63 3.22 -16.25
CA ALA A 48 -23.88 3.96 -17.48
C ALA A 48 -24.13 3.03 -18.68
N LEU A 49 -23.39 1.92 -18.77
CA LEU A 49 -23.60 0.90 -19.81
C LEU A 49 -24.98 0.25 -19.65
N ALA A 50 -25.36 -0.16 -18.44
CA ALA A 50 -26.65 -0.78 -18.19
C ALA A 50 -27.84 0.14 -18.51
N CYS A 51 -27.66 1.47 -18.39
CA CYS A 51 -28.66 2.49 -18.70
C CYS A 51 -28.59 3.03 -20.13
N SER A 52 -27.66 2.57 -20.97
CA SER A 52 -27.49 3.04 -22.33
C SER A 52 -28.66 2.63 -23.23
N SER A 53 -29.09 3.51 -24.13
CA SER A 53 -30.14 3.24 -25.12
C SER A 53 -29.60 3.12 -26.55
N THR A 54 -28.37 3.56 -26.79
CA THR A 54 -27.73 3.53 -28.11
C THR A 54 -26.37 2.85 -28.05
N LEU A 55 -25.89 2.32 -29.17
CA LEU A 55 -24.56 1.72 -29.26
C LEU A 55 -23.46 2.75 -28.92
N GLU A 56 -23.60 3.98 -29.36
CA GLU A 56 -22.62 5.03 -29.10
C GLU A 56 -22.50 5.34 -27.60
N ALA A 57 -23.65 5.51 -26.91
CA ALA A 57 -23.67 5.68 -25.46
C ALA A 57 -23.08 4.47 -24.72
N ALA A 58 -23.39 3.26 -25.17
CA ALA A 58 -22.86 2.03 -24.59
C ALA A 58 -21.34 1.91 -24.79
N LEU A 59 -20.80 2.30 -25.93
CA LEU A 59 -19.36 2.36 -26.18
C LEU A 59 -18.67 3.42 -25.32
N MET A 60 -19.28 4.59 -25.12
CA MET A 60 -18.75 5.61 -24.24
C MET A 60 -18.71 5.13 -22.77
N ALA A 61 -19.79 4.51 -22.31
CA ALA A 61 -19.86 3.90 -20.98
C ALA A 61 -18.80 2.79 -20.79
N ASN A 62 -18.59 1.96 -21.82
CA ASN A 62 -17.54 0.93 -21.81
C ASN A 62 -16.13 1.55 -21.71
N ARG A 63 -15.86 2.70 -22.38
CA ARG A 63 -14.59 3.43 -22.24
C ARG A 63 -14.40 3.95 -20.82
N ILE A 64 -15.46 4.46 -20.18
CA ILE A 64 -15.42 4.89 -18.78
C ILE A 64 -15.08 3.69 -17.87
N ALA A 65 -15.73 2.54 -18.07
CA ALA A 65 -15.42 1.33 -17.32
C ALA A 65 -13.95 0.90 -17.50
N TYR A 66 -13.44 0.90 -18.74
CA TYR A 66 -12.03 0.57 -19.00
C TYR A 66 -11.05 1.59 -18.41
N LEU A 67 -11.40 2.87 -18.34
CA LEU A 67 -10.58 3.88 -17.67
C LEU A 67 -10.32 3.47 -16.22
N GLY A 68 -11.36 3.13 -15.48
CA GLY A 68 -11.21 2.64 -14.12
C GLY A 68 -10.47 1.29 -14.06
N SER A 69 -10.90 0.29 -14.87
CA SER A 69 -10.36 -1.08 -14.84
C SER A 69 -8.87 -1.17 -15.16
N VAL A 70 -8.35 -0.28 -16.01
CA VAL A 70 -6.93 -0.24 -16.35
C VAL A 70 -6.10 0.42 -15.25
N PHE A 71 -6.57 1.52 -14.65
CA PHE A 71 -5.80 2.17 -13.59
C PHE A 71 -5.92 1.48 -12.23
N LEU A 72 -6.91 0.61 -12.04
CA LEU A 72 -7.12 -0.13 -10.80
C LEU A 72 -5.94 -1.04 -10.41
N PRO A 73 -5.44 -1.98 -11.25
CA PRO A 73 -4.31 -2.85 -10.89
C PRO A 73 -3.02 -2.05 -10.70
N PHE A 74 -2.82 -0.96 -11.44
CA PHE A 74 -1.70 -0.05 -11.23
C PHE A 74 -1.76 0.63 -9.86
N SER A 75 -2.90 1.23 -9.50
CA SER A 75 -3.09 1.89 -8.19
C SER A 75 -3.00 0.89 -7.04
N MET A 76 -3.52 -0.32 -7.22
CA MET A 76 -3.44 -1.41 -6.24
C MET A 76 -1.99 -1.85 -6.02
N LEU A 77 -1.19 -2.04 -7.08
CA LEU A 77 0.24 -2.34 -6.97
C LEU A 77 0.97 -1.27 -6.18
N MET A 78 0.74 0.00 -6.49
CA MET A 78 1.40 1.12 -5.83
C MET A 78 0.95 1.28 -4.37
N ALA A 79 -0.34 1.06 -4.07
CA ALA A 79 -0.86 1.06 -2.71
C ALA A 79 -0.25 -0.06 -1.87
N ILE A 80 -0.17 -1.28 -2.41
CA ILE A 80 0.44 -2.44 -1.73
C ILE A 80 1.95 -2.24 -1.56
N ALA A 81 2.67 -1.74 -2.57
CA ALA A 81 4.09 -1.42 -2.45
C ALA A 81 4.34 -0.40 -1.33
N ASN A 82 3.49 0.63 -1.23
CA ASN A 82 3.55 1.61 -0.14
C ASN A 82 3.28 0.97 1.23
N VAL A 83 2.23 0.13 1.35
CA VAL A 83 1.95 -0.65 2.57
C VAL A 83 3.14 -1.54 2.93
N CYS A 84 3.78 -2.17 1.96
CA CYS A 84 4.98 -3.00 2.13
C CYS A 84 6.28 -2.18 2.30
N ARG A 85 6.22 -0.85 2.36
CA ARG A 85 7.38 0.06 2.46
C ARG A 85 8.42 -0.13 1.35
N ILE A 86 7.98 -0.50 0.17
CA ILE A 86 8.85 -0.64 -0.99
C ILE A 86 8.88 0.69 -1.73
N LYS A 87 10.06 1.32 -1.78
CA LYS A 87 10.27 2.54 -2.58
C LYS A 87 10.32 2.19 -4.07
N VAL A 88 9.24 2.51 -4.78
CA VAL A 88 9.19 2.37 -6.24
C VAL A 88 9.81 3.61 -6.86
N SER A 89 10.81 3.44 -7.72
CA SER A 89 11.49 4.57 -8.37
C SER A 89 10.52 5.35 -9.27
N ARG A 90 10.69 6.67 -9.35
CA ARG A 90 9.87 7.53 -10.22
C ARG A 90 9.88 7.05 -11.68
N ARG A 91 11.03 6.59 -12.20
CA ARG A 91 11.14 6.06 -13.57
C ARG A 91 10.24 4.83 -13.78
N LEU A 92 10.23 3.89 -12.83
CA LEU A 92 9.39 2.69 -12.91
C LEU A 92 7.90 3.06 -12.79
N THR A 93 7.53 3.95 -11.86
CA THR A 93 6.16 4.44 -11.74
C THR A 93 5.66 5.09 -13.02
N THR A 94 6.47 5.97 -13.65
CA THR A 94 6.11 6.62 -14.91
C THR A 94 6.00 5.61 -16.06
N LEU A 95 6.89 4.62 -16.12
CA LEU A 95 6.83 3.54 -17.12
C LEU A 95 5.53 2.73 -16.98
N LEU A 96 5.19 2.29 -15.75
CA LEU A 96 3.98 1.52 -15.48
C LEU A 96 2.71 2.34 -15.78
N ALA A 97 2.69 3.63 -15.42
CA ALA A 97 1.59 4.53 -15.77
C ALA A 97 1.48 4.71 -17.28
N GLY A 98 2.59 4.84 -18.00
CA GLY A 98 2.60 4.93 -19.46
C GLY A 98 2.06 3.67 -20.14
N ILE A 99 2.41 2.48 -19.64
CA ILE A 99 1.84 1.21 -20.10
C ILE A 99 0.33 1.18 -19.86
N SER A 100 -0.13 1.63 -18.67
CA SER A 100 -1.56 1.70 -18.36
C SER A 100 -2.30 2.63 -19.30
N VAL A 101 -1.74 3.81 -19.61
CA VAL A 101 -2.33 4.72 -20.62
C VAL A 101 -2.40 4.07 -21.99
N ALA A 102 -1.33 3.40 -22.43
CA ALA A 102 -1.32 2.73 -23.75
C ALA A 102 -2.37 1.61 -23.84
N VAL A 103 -2.53 0.81 -22.78
CA VAL A 103 -3.57 -0.25 -22.71
C VAL A 103 -4.96 0.37 -22.67
N PHE A 104 -5.16 1.47 -21.93
CA PHE A 104 -6.44 2.19 -21.96
C PHE A 104 -6.78 2.73 -23.34
N LEU A 105 -5.83 3.38 -24.03
CA LEU A 105 -6.06 3.87 -25.38
C LEU A 105 -6.42 2.75 -26.33
N LEU A 106 -5.77 1.59 -26.23
CA LEU A 106 -6.12 0.39 -27.00
C LEU A 106 -7.54 -0.10 -26.68
N ALA A 107 -7.91 -0.21 -25.41
CA ALA A 107 -9.24 -0.65 -24.98
C ALA A 107 -10.35 0.38 -25.30
N ALA A 108 -9.99 1.63 -25.56
CA ALA A 108 -10.91 2.69 -25.96
C ALA A 108 -11.18 2.76 -27.48
N THR A 109 -10.46 1.97 -28.31
CA THR A 109 -10.60 1.95 -29.78
C THR A 109 -11.92 1.40 -30.33
N PRO A 110 -12.73 0.54 -29.65
CA PRO A 110 -13.98 0.05 -30.20
C PRO A 110 -14.89 1.15 -30.71
N GLY A 111 -15.45 0.96 -31.90
CA GLY A 111 -16.23 1.94 -32.66
C GLY A 111 -15.40 2.87 -33.55
N TYR A 112 -14.06 2.82 -33.46
CA TYR A 112 -13.14 3.55 -34.35
C TYR A 112 -12.20 2.60 -35.09
N LEU A 113 -11.69 1.56 -34.42
CA LEU A 113 -10.75 0.59 -34.95
C LEU A 113 -11.16 -0.82 -34.53
N ASP A 114 -11.05 -1.79 -35.44
CA ASP A 114 -11.46 -3.20 -35.25
C ASP A 114 -10.35 -4.06 -34.61
N CYS A 115 -9.35 -3.40 -33.97
CA CYS A 115 -8.21 -4.10 -33.42
C CYS A 115 -8.47 -4.69 -32.02
N TYR A 116 -9.25 -4.02 -31.17
CA TYR A 116 -9.57 -4.48 -29.81
C TYR A 116 -10.89 -5.28 -29.79
N TYR A 117 -11.97 -4.79 -30.41
CA TYR A 117 -13.15 -5.55 -30.81
C TYR A 117 -13.23 -5.56 -32.31
N ARG A 118 -13.47 -6.75 -32.90
CA ARG A 118 -13.67 -6.90 -34.32
C ARG A 118 -15.05 -6.43 -34.75
N ASP A 119 -16.04 -6.70 -33.91
CA ASP A 119 -17.41 -6.23 -34.07
C ASP A 119 -18.04 -6.02 -32.68
N VAL A 120 -19.01 -5.11 -32.61
CA VAL A 120 -19.72 -4.82 -31.39
C VAL A 120 -21.12 -4.33 -31.64
N SER A 121 -22.09 -4.93 -30.96
CA SER A 121 -23.51 -4.54 -31.06
C SER A 121 -24.09 -4.36 -29.67
N ILE A 122 -25.15 -3.56 -29.56
CA ILE A 122 -25.91 -3.42 -28.34
C ILE A 122 -27.04 -4.45 -28.31
N VAL A 123 -27.19 -5.12 -27.18
CA VAL A 123 -28.30 -6.04 -26.90
C VAL A 123 -28.97 -5.64 -25.60
N PHE A 124 -30.27 -5.91 -25.49
CA PHE A 124 -31.04 -5.62 -24.29
C PHE A 124 -31.46 -6.93 -23.62
N ILE A 125 -31.02 -7.16 -22.40
CA ILE A 125 -31.35 -8.34 -21.60
C ILE A 125 -32.02 -7.87 -20.32
N ASN A 126 -33.26 -8.29 -20.10
CA ASN A 126 -34.08 -7.87 -18.95
C ASN A 126 -34.18 -6.34 -18.80
N GLY A 127 -34.25 -5.61 -19.92
CA GLY A 127 -34.35 -4.14 -19.93
C GLY A 127 -33.03 -3.39 -19.72
N MET A 128 -31.90 -4.09 -19.65
CA MET A 128 -30.56 -3.48 -19.55
C MET A 128 -29.79 -3.60 -20.85
N ALA A 129 -29.07 -2.56 -21.19
CA ALA A 129 -28.14 -2.58 -22.29
C ALA A 129 -26.87 -3.39 -21.94
N ARG A 130 -26.44 -4.17 -22.92
CA ARG A 130 -25.19 -4.93 -22.87
C ARG A 130 -24.50 -4.87 -24.22
N LEU A 131 -23.17 -4.86 -24.22
CA LEU A 131 -22.41 -4.99 -25.45
C LEU A 131 -22.20 -6.47 -25.77
N ASN A 132 -22.67 -6.90 -26.94
CA ASN A 132 -22.27 -8.16 -27.53
C ASN A 132 -20.99 -7.91 -28.33
N LYS A 133 -19.88 -8.54 -27.91
CA LYS A 133 -18.52 -8.22 -28.34
C LYS A 133 -17.92 -9.40 -29.08
N ILE A 134 -17.44 -9.18 -30.30
CA ILE A 134 -16.55 -10.11 -31.01
C ILE A 134 -15.13 -9.56 -30.82
N TYR A 135 -14.30 -10.31 -30.10
CA TYR A 135 -12.96 -9.84 -29.72
C TYR A 135 -12.03 -9.76 -30.92
N GLY A 136 -11.25 -8.69 -30.99
CA GLY A 136 -10.22 -8.46 -31.99
C GLY A 136 -8.86 -9.07 -31.62
N PRO A 137 -7.86 -8.99 -32.50
CA PRO A 137 -6.55 -9.63 -32.31
C PRO A 137 -5.76 -9.05 -31.10
N LEU A 138 -6.01 -7.81 -30.74
CA LEU A 138 -5.29 -7.15 -29.63
C LEU A 138 -6.05 -7.20 -28.30
N HIS A 139 -7.21 -7.85 -28.23
CA HIS A 139 -7.96 -7.98 -26.97
C HIS A 139 -7.14 -8.71 -25.88
N GLY A 140 -6.36 -9.71 -26.27
CA GLY A 140 -5.49 -10.46 -25.37
C GLY A 140 -4.44 -9.63 -24.63
N VAL A 141 -4.09 -8.44 -25.13
CA VAL A 141 -3.15 -7.51 -24.47
C VAL A 141 -3.64 -7.10 -23.08
N TYR A 142 -4.96 -6.89 -22.93
CA TYR A 142 -5.54 -6.56 -21.62
C TYR A 142 -5.39 -7.70 -20.60
N TYR A 143 -5.52 -8.94 -21.02
CA TYR A 143 -5.31 -10.10 -20.12
C TYR A 143 -3.85 -10.22 -19.70
N VAL A 144 -2.91 -10.09 -20.63
CA VAL A 144 -1.47 -10.09 -20.34
C VAL A 144 -1.13 -8.96 -19.36
N TYR A 145 -1.68 -7.78 -19.59
CA TYR A 145 -1.55 -6.62 -18.71
C TYR A 145 -2.03 -6.95 -17.29
N LEU A 146 -3.26 -7.45 -17.14
CA LEU A 146 -3.87 -7.76 -15.85
C LEU A 146 -3.07 -8.83 -15.09
N PHE A 147 -2.71 -9.95 -15.75
CA PHE A 147 -1.90 -11.00 -15.16
C PHE A 147 -0.51 -10.52 -14.73
N SER A 148 0.11 -9.63 -15.53
CA SER A 148 1.42 -9.05 -15.18
C SER A 148 1.34 -8.25 -13.89
N TYR A 149 0.29 -7.46 -13.70
CA TYR A 149 0.09 -6.72 -12.44
C TYR A 149 -0.20 -7.64 -11.26
N PHE A 150 -1.03 -8.66 -11.42
CA PHE A 150 -1.28 -9.63 -10.36
C PHE A 150 0.01 -10.37 -9.96
N ALA A 151 0.83 -10.77 -10.93
CA ALA A 151 2.11 -11.41 -10.66
C ALA A 151 3.08 -10.46 -9.92
N MET A 152 3.15 -9.19 -10.33
CA MET A 152 3.95 -8.18 -9.64
C MET A 152 3.47 -7.93 -8.21
N ILE A 153 2.17 -7.83 -7.98
CA ILE A 153 1.60 -7.64 -6.63
C ILE A 153 1.94 -8.84 -5.74
N ALA A 154 1.72 -10.06 -6.24
CA ALA A 154 2.06 -11.28 -5.50
C ALA A 154 3.56 -11.33 -5.16
N ALA A 155 4.43 -11.00 -6.13
CA ALA A 155 5.88 -10.96 -5.93
C ALA A 155 6.27 -9.93 -4.86
N VAL A 156 5.70 -8.72 -4.90
CA VAL A 156 5.90 -7.66 -3.90
C VAL A 156 5.53 -8.14 -2.51
N VAL A 157 4.35 -8.74 -2.35
CA VAL A 157 3.88 -9.23 -1.04
C VAL A 157 4.76 -10.36 -0.52
N VAL A 158 5.05 -11.38 -1.35
CA VAL A 158 5.91 -12.51 -0.95
C VAL A 158 7.32 -12.05 -0.58
N TRP A 159 7.89 -11.15 -1.38
CA TRP A 159 9.21 -10.58 -1.09
C TRP A 159 9.20 -9.81 0.23
N SER A 160 8.17 -9.00 0.47
CA SER A 160 8.02 -8.21 1.70
C SER A 160 7.87 -9.10 2.95
N ILE A 161 7.11 -10.19 2.85
CA ILE A 161 7.00 -11.19 3.94
C ILE A 161 8.37 -11.83 4.23
N ARG A 162 9.09 -12.26 3.20
CA ARG A 162 10.42 -12.87 3.33
C ARG A 162 11.46 -11.94 3.95
N LYS A 163 11.37 -10.64 3.66
CA LYS A 163 12.26 -9.60 4.20
C LYS A 163 11.87 -9.14 5.61
N GLY A 164 10.72 -9.58 6.14
CA GLY A 164 10.19 -9.12 7.41
C GLY A 164 9.78 -7.63 7.39
N ALA A 165 9.60 -7.06 6.19
CA ALA A 165 9.20 -5.66 6.03
C ALA A 165 7.71 -5.43 6.36
N VAL A 166 6.89 -6.46 6.29
CA VAL A 166 5.52 -6.44 6.81
C VAL A 166 5.55 -6.74 8.29
N VAL A 167 4.93 -5.90 9.08
CA VAL A 167 4.93 -5.91 10.55
C VAL A 167 4.44 -7.24 11.16
N SER A 168 3.58 -7.97 10.44
CA SER A 168 3.09 -9.28 10.85
C SER A 168 2.81 -10.14 9.62
N GLY A 169 3.13 -11.43 9.69
CA GLY A 169 2.76 -12.42 8.67
C GLY A 169 1.25 -12.47 8.41
N GLN A 170 0.42 -12.11 9.39
CA GLN A 170 -1.03 -12.03 9.25
C GLN A 170 -1.46 -10.95 8.24
N TYR A 171 -0.88 -9.76 8.26
CA TYR A 171 -1.20 -8.69 7.30
C TYR A 171 -0.72 -9.04 5.89
N GLY A 172 0.45 -9.69 5.77
CA GLY A 172 0.91 -10.23 4.51
C GLY A 172 -0.05 -11.28 3.93
N ALA A 173 -0.58 -12.16 4.78
CA ALA A 173 -1.61 -13.12 4.38
C ALA A 173 -2.89 -12.44 3.89
N VAL A 174 -3.38 -11.39 4.58
CA VAL A 174 -4.54 -10.60 4.12
C VAL A 174 -4.30 -9.99 2.75
N LEU A 175 -3.12 -9.40 2.50
CA LEU A 175 -2.77 -8.86 1.19
C LEU A 175 -2.76 -9.93 0.09
N LEU A 176 -2.22 -11.12 0.38
CA LEU A 176 -2.26 -12.24 -0.58
C LEU A 176 -3.69 -12.73 -0.84
N ILE A 177 -4.53 -12.81 0.20
CA ILE A 177 -5.94 -13.18 0.06
C ILE A 177 -6.66 -12.19 -0.85
N VAL A 178 -6.45 -10.89 -0.70
CA VAL A 178 -7.02 -9.86 -1.59
C VAL A 178 -6.65 -10.11 -3.05
N VAL A 179 -5.39 -10.41 -3.33
CA VAL A 179 -4.92 -10.70 -4.71
C VAL A 179 -5.57 -11.97 -5.25
N LEU A 180 -5.53 -13.06 -4.47
CA LEU A 180 -6.09 -14.35 -4.87
C LEU A 180 -7.61 -14.28 -5.08
N LEU A 181 -8.33 -13.54 -4.24
CA LEU A 181 -9.77 -13.32 -4.36
C LEU A 181 -10.10 -12.66 -5.72
N ASN A 182 -9.42 -11.57 -6.05
CA ASN A 182 -9.66 -10.86 -7.32
C ASN A 182 -9.34 -11.74 -8.54
N ILE A 183 -8.24 -12.48 -8.52
CA ILE A 183 -7.89 -13.42 -9.59
C ILE A 183 -8.96 -14.53 -9.72
N SER A 184 -9.38 -15.11 -8.60
CA SER A 184 -10.36 -16.20 -8.59
C SER A 184 -11.71 -15.75 -9.13
N ILE A 185 -12.21 -14.59 -8.70
CA ILE A 185 -13.49 -14.04 -9.17
C ILE A 185 -13.39 -13.73 -10.67
N TRP A 186 -12.29 -13.11 -11.12
CA TRP A 186 -12.09 -12.82 -12.52
C TRP A 186 -12.06 -14.10 -13.39
N LEU A 187 -11.37 -15.17 -12.94
CA LEU A 187 -11.36 -16.46 -13.63
C LEU A 187 -12.75 -17.10 -13.68
N ILE A 188 -13.50 -17.03 -12.58
CA ILE A 188 -14.87 -17.53 -12.53
C ILE A 188 -15.76 -16.79 -13.53
N GLU A 189 -15.65 -15.45 -13.60
CA GLU A 189 -16.40 -14.65 -14.58
C GLU A 189 -16.07 -14.98 -16.04
N GLN A 190 -14.82 -15.38 -16.34
CA GLN A 190 -14.47 -15.84 -17.67
C GLN A 190 -15.08 -17.22 -18.03
N MET A 191 -15.38 -18.04 -17.01
CA MET A 191 -15.96 -19.38 -17.21
C MET A 191 -17.49 -19.38 -17.20
N ILE A 192 -18.10 -18.39 -16.57
CA ILE A 192 -19.56 -18.30 -16.41
C ILE A 192 -20.02 -17.05 -17.18
N GLU A 193 -20.96 -17.22 -18.10
CA GLU A 193 -21.66 -16.09 -18.73
C GLU A 193 -22.56 -15.38 -17.70
N SER A 194 -21.92 -14.69 -16.74
CA SER A 194 -22.63 -13.96 -15.71
C SER A 194 -23.28 -12.70 -16.30
N GLN A 195 -24.50 -12.43 -15.85
CA GLN A 195 -25.21 -11.21 -16.21
C GLN A 195 -24.77 -10.00 -15.37
N PHE A 196 -24.00 -10.21 -14.30
CA PHE A 196 -23.51 -9.20 -13.37
C PHE A 196 -22.00 -9.32 -13.20
N GLU A 197 -21.31 -8.18 -13.20
CA GLU A 197 -19.86 -8.09 -13.01
C GLU A 197 -19.51 -8.19 -11.51
N PHE A 198 -19.34 -9.42 -11.00
CA PHE A 198 -19.01 -9.67 -9.59
C PHE A 198 -17.64 -9.12 -9.21
N LEU A 199 -16.76 -8.95 -10.19
CA LEU A 199 -15.44 -8.36 -9.99
C LEU A 199 -15.53 -6.94 -9.42
N ALA A 200 -16.58 -6.16 -9.76
CA ALA A 200 -16.82 -4.85 -9.19
C ALA A 200 -17.04 -4.89 -7.67
N VAL A 201 -17.77 -5.90 -7.17
CA VAL A 201 -17.96 -6.12 -5.72
C VAL A 201 -16.66 -6.56 -5.06
N SER A 202 -15.90 -7.45 -5.72
CA SER A 202 -14.58 -7.90 -5.24
C SER A 202 -13.60 -6.74 -5.06
N TYR A 203 -13.61 -5.78 -5.97
CA TYR A 203 -12.78 -4.58 -5.86
C TYR A 203 -13.14 -3.74 -4.64
N MET A 204 -14.43 -3.52 -4.36
CA MET A 204 -14.88 -2.80 -3.16
C MET A 204 -14.45 -3.49 -1.86
N ILE A 205 -14.57 -4.83 -1.80
CA ILE A 205 -14.08 -5.61 -0.66
C ILE A 205 -12.56 -5.45 -0.50
N SER A 206 -11.83 -5.50 -1.61
CA SER A 206 -10.37 -5.34 -1.63
C SER A 206 -9.94 -3.95 -1.14
N GLU A 207 -10.67 -2.89 -1.52
CA GLU A 207 -10.44 -1.52 -1.03
C GLU A 207 -10.57 -1.44 0.49
N LEU A 208 -11.64 -1.99 1.05
CA LEU A 208 -11.89 -2.00 2.49
C LEU A 208 -10.81 -2.78 3.24
N LEU A 209 -10.40 -3.93 2.72
CA LEU A 209 -9.31 -4.73 3.30
C LEU A 209 -7.96 -4.01 3.23
N LEU A 210 -7.65 -3.36 2.11
CA LEU A 210 -6.43 -2.56 1.96
C LEU A 210 -6.43 -1.34 2.88
N LEU A 211 -7.57 -0.66 2.99
CA LEU A 211 -7.72 0.46 3.91
C LEU A 211 -7.51 0.01 5.36
N PHE A 212 -8.13 -1.11 5.75
CA PHE A 212 -7.95 -1.70 7.08
C PHE A 212 -6.49 -2.04 7.37
N VAL A 213 -5.81 -2.74 6.45
CA VAL A 213 -4.38 -3.09 6.60
C VAL A 213 -3.53 -1.82 6.69
N TYR A 214 -3.79 -0.82 5.84
CA TYR A 214 -3.07 0.44 5.85
C TYR A 214 -3.25 1.19 7.18
N ASP A 215 -4.50 1.30 7.68
CA ASP A 215 -4.79 2.00 8.94
C ASP A 215 -4.14 1.30 10.14
N VAL A 216 -4.28 -0.03 10.22
CA VAL A 216 -3.66 -0.81 11.30
C VAL A 216 -2.13 -0.69 11.26
N MET A 217 -1.53 -0.80 10.08
CA MET A 217 -0.08 -0.69 9.93
C MET A 217 0.42 0.71 10.26
N LYS A 218 -0.33 1.75 9.89
CA LYS A 218 0.00 3.14 10.22
C LYS A 218 -0.08 3.41 11.72
N ASN A 219 -1.05 2.82 12.41
CA ASN A 219 -1.24 2.97 13.84
C ASN A 219 -0.32 2.03 14.67
N ASP A 220 0.37 1.07 14.04
CA ASP A 220 1.38 0.28 14.73
C ASP A 220 2.60 1.16 15.04
N LYS A 221 2.97 1.23 16.32
CA LYS A 221 4.09 2.06 16.83
C LYS A 221 5.43 1.81 16.12
N ARG A 222 5.63 0.64 15.52
CA ARG A 222 6.79 0.33 14.67
C ARG A 222 6.80 1.14 13.36
N PHE A 223 5.62 1.52 12.86
CA PHE A 223 5.47 2.36 11.67
C PHE A 223 5.88 3.80 11.95
N VAL A 224 5.48 4.34 13.09
CA VAL A 224 5.78 5.73 13.49
C VAL A 224 7.29 5.93 13.64
N VAL A 225 7.99 4.98 14.26
CA VAL A 225 9.46 5.07 14.46
C VAL A 225 10.22 5.02 13.14
N ALA A 226 9.79 4.19 12.18
CA ALA A 226 10.47 4.10 10.89
C ALA A 226 10.19 5.30 9.97
N ASP A 227 9.02 5.94 10.06
CA ASP A 227 8.73 7.19 9.35
C ASP A 227 9.60 8.36 9.87
N ILE A 228 9.84 8.42 11.19
CA ILE A 228 10.73 9.42 11.79
C ILE A 228 12.18 9.22 11.30
N GLN A 229 12.68 7.98 11.23
CA GLN A 229 14.01 7.70 10.69
C GLN A 229 14.13 8.04 9.19
N GLU A 230 13.07 7.84 8.40
CA GLU A 230 13.09 8.15 6.97
C GLU A 230 13.07 9.66 6.70
N VAL A 231 12.40 10.45 7.54
CA VAL A 231 12.41 11.93 7.47
C VAL A 231 13.80 12.45 7.84
N GLN A 232 14.44 11.92 8.88
CA GLN A 232 15.78 12.33 9.28
C GLN A 232 16.85 12.00 8.24
N VAL A 233 16.79 10.82 7.59
CA VAL A 233 17.72 10.45 6.52
C VAL A 233 17.51 11.32 5.26
N SER A 234 16.28 11.73 4.95
CA SER A 234 16.02 12.61 3.81
C SER A 234 16.44 14.06 4.06
N GLU A 235 16.49 14.51 5.31
CA GLU A 235 17.00 15.83 5.69
C GLU A 235 18.55 15.86 5.67
N ILE A 236 19.22 14.75 5.99
CA ILE A 236 20.68 14.63 5.94
C ILE A 236 21.20 14.66 4.48
N ASP A 237 20.52 14.00 3.54
CA ASP A 237 20.89 14.00 2.11
C ASP A 237 20.73 15.38 1.43
N VAL A 238 19.99 16.31 2.03
CA VAL A 238 19.81 17.68 1.52
C VAL A 238 20.85 18.64 2.12
N SER A 239 21.46 18.30 3.26
CA SER A 239 22.38 19.17 4.00
C SER A 239 23.87 18.99 3.66
N GLU A 240 24.23 17.96 2.87
CA GLU A 240 25.64 17.72 2.47
C GLU A 240 26.21 18.64 1.35
N SER A 241 25.46 19.65 0.89
CA SER A 241 25.88 20.55 -0.17
C SER A 241 26.21 21.98 0.26
N GLU A 242 26.24 22.33 1.55
CA GLU A 242 26.72 23.65 1.99
C GLU A 242 27.59 23.55 3.25
N GLU A 243 28.91 23.57 3.06
CA GLU A 243 29.88 23.93 4.10
C GLU A 243 29.64 25.37 4.57
N ILE A 244 29.83 25.57 5.86
CA ILE A 244 30.42 26.70 6.59
C ILE A 244 29.62 27.06 7.86
N SER A 245 30.27 26.71 8.98
CA SER A 245 30.27 27.39 10.28
C SER A 245 29.00 28.11 10.75
N LYS A 246 28.28 27.53 11.72
CA LYS A 246 27.68 28.28 12.85
C LYS A 246 27.28 27.34 14.03
N PRO A 247 27.02 27.90 15.22
CA PRO A 247 27.22 27.20 16.48
C PRO A 247 26.16 26.14 16.81
N VAL A 248 26.59 25.14 17.56
CA VAL A 248 25.83 24.04 18.14
C VAL A 248 24.44 24.50 18.58
N SER A 249 23.40 24.02 17.90
CA SER A 249 22.01 24.10 18.33
C SER A 249 21.57 22.76 18.88
N GLU A 250 20.65 22.77 19.83
CA GLU A 250 20.17 21.66 20.69
C GLU A 250 19.62 20.41 19.99
N SER A 251 19.85 20.19 18.67
CA SER A 251 19.26 19.11 17.87
C SER A 251 20.19 17.90 17.62
N GLU A 252 21.39 17.87 18.20
CA GLU A 252 22.36 16.75 18.05
C GLU A 252 22.67 16.01 19.35
N LEU A 253 21.73 15.88 20.26
CA LEU A 253 21.90 14.96 21.39
C LEU A 253 21.77 13.51 20.91
N ASP A 254 22.89 12.78 20.93
CA ASP A 254 22.90 11.33 20.68
C ASP A 254 21.88 10.65 21.60
N MET A 255 21.12 9.66 21.10
CA MET A 255 20.04 8.99 21.83
C MET A 255 20.49 8.46 23.21
N ILE A 256 21.76 8.11 23.36
CA ILE A 256 22.31 7.71 24.66
C ILE A 256 22.40 8.89 25.64
N GLN A 257 22.67 10.10 25.16
CA GLN A 257 22.70 11.32 25.97
C GLN A 257 21.29 11.68 26.44
N ILE A 258 20.28 11.46 25.60
CA ILE A 258 18.87 11.62 25.97
C ILE A 258 18.50 10.62 27.08
N VAL A 259 18.91 9.36 26.96
CA VAL A 259 18.69 8.35 28.01
C VAL A 259 19.42 8.75 29.30
N ALA A 260 20.65 9.23 29.21
CA ALA A 260 21.42 9.70 30.38
C ALA A 260 20.76 10.89 31.05
N LEU A 261 20.15 11.79 30.30
CA LEU A 261 19.51 13.00 30.83
C LEU A 261 18.17 12.73 31.51
N TYR A 262 17.35 11.83 30.89
CA TYR A 262 15.96 11.62 31.33
C TYR A 262 15.73 10.33 32.12
N TRP A 263 16.78 9.51 32.35
CA TRP A 263 16.72 8.25 33.10
C TRP A 263 17.67 8.26 34.29
N PRO A 264 17.20 8.54 35.51
CA PRO A 264 18.05 8.49 36.73
C PRO A 264 18.73 7.11 36.90
N GLU A 265 18.06 6.04 36.43
CA GLU A 265 18.58 4.66 36.49
C GLU A 265 19.75 4.41 35.51
N PHE A 266 20.02 5.33 34.60
CA PHE A 266 21.16 5.24 33.67
C PHE A 266 22.50 5.18 34.42
N GLU A 267 22.62 5.88 35.53
CA GLU A 267 23.82 5.86 36.39
C GLU A 267 24.10 4.48 36.98
N GLN A 268 23.07 3.67 37.19
CA GLN A 268 23.18 2.30 37.69
C GLN A 268 23.66 1.27 36.65
N LEU A 269 23.76 1.68 35.38
CA LEU A 269 24.28 0.83 34.32
C LEU A 269 25.80 0.72 34.41
N SER A 270 26.29 -0.52 34.36
CA SER A 270 27.74 -0.77 34.19
C SER A 270 28.23 -0.27 32.84
N ALA A 271 29.54 -0.04 32.72
CA ALA A 271 30.15 0.37 31.45
C ALA A 271 29.75 -0.57 30.30
N ARG A 272 29.70 -1.88 30.56
CA ARG A 272 29.33 -2.88 29.55
C ARG A 272 27.83 -2.83 29.17
N GLU A 273 26.96 -2.53 30.12
CA GLU A 273 25.54 -2.34 29.84
C GLU A 273 25.28 -1.06 29.03
N ARG A 274 26.07 0.00 29.24
CA ARG A 274 26.01 1.24 28.42
C ARG A 274 26.48 1.00 26.98
N GLU A 275 27.56 0.22 26.77
CA GLU A 275 28.01 -0.17 25.44
C GLU A 275 26.94 -1.03 24.70
N VAL A 276 26.30 -1.95 25.42
CA VAL A 276 25.20 -2.75 24.87
C VAL A 276 23.98 -1.88 24.57
N LEU A 277 23.67 -0.89 25.43
CA LEU A 277 22.59 0.07 25.20
C LEU A 277 22.85 0.88 23.93
N GLN A 278 24.05 1.42 23.75
CA GLN A 278 24.44 2.13 22.54
C GLN A 278 24.21 1.26 21.30
N CYS A 279 24.69 0.02 21.30
CA CYS A 279 24.46 -0.89 20.18
C CYS A 279 22.98 -1.20 19.94
N ILE A 280 22.13 -1.20 20.99
CA ILE A 280 20.67 -1.36 20.85
C ILE A 280 20.04 -0.13 20.24
N LEU A 281 20.48 1.06 20.63
CA LEU A 281 20.02 2.33 20.06
C LEU A 281 20.44 2.46 18.59
N ASP A 282 21.67 2.00 18.25
CA ASP A 282 22.18 1.89 16.87
C ASP A 282 21.52 0.79 16.02
N ASP A 283 20.43 0.18 16.48
CA ASP A 283 19.69 -0.90 15.78
C ASP A 283 20.48 -2.17 15.45
N LYS A 284 21.58 -2.44 16.15
CA LYS A 284 22.39 -3.63 15.94
C LYS A 284 21.69 -4.89 16.45
N ILE A 285 21.72 -5.96 15.67
CA ILE A 285 21.23 -7.28 16.09
C ILE A 285 22.22 -7.95 17.05
N ARG A 286 21.74 -8.89 17.90
CA ARG A 286 22.56 -9.55 18.95
C ARG A 286 23.87 -10.12 18.45
N LYS A 287 23.88 -10.73 17.25
CA LYS A 287 25.08 -11.29 16.64
C LYS A 287 26.13 -10.22 16.37
N VAL A 288 25.73 -9.09 15.81
CA VAL A 288 26.60 -7.93 15.52
C VAL A 288 27.11 -7.30 16.82
N ILE A 289 26.26 -7.23 17.86
CA ILE A 289 26.67 -6.75 19.20
C ILE A 289 27.73 -7.70 19.80
N ALA A 290 27.54 -9.01 19.68
CA ALA A 290 28.50 -10.01 20.16
C ALA A 290 29.84 -9.88 19.47
N GLU A 291 29.84 -9.71 18.15
CA GLU A 291 31.06 -9.49 17.33
C GLU A 291 31.73 -8.16 17.70
N ALA A 292 30.99 -7.06 17.75
CA ALA A 292 31.50 -5.72 18.07
C ALA A 292 32.11 -5.64 19.48
N LEU A 293 31.51 -6.34 20.44
CA LEU A 293 31.95 -6.32 21.84
C LEU A 293 32.86 -7.50 22.20
N CYS A 294 33.21 -8.38 21.26
CA CYS A 294 34.04 -9.57 21.45
C CYS A 294 33.56 -10.49 22.59
N ILE A 295 32.24 -10.74 22.66
CA ILE A 295 31.60 -11.63 23.65
C ILE A 295 30.61 -12.58 22.99
N SER A 296 30.19 -13.63 23.72
CA SER A 296 29.18 -14.56 23.18
C SER A 296 27.79 -13.94 23.07
N GLU A 297 26.96 -14.43 22.13
CA GLU A 297 25.56 -14.00 22.02
C GLU A 297 24.74 -14.26 23.30
N ASN A 298 25.08 -15.32 24.07
CA ASN A 298 24.46 -15.60 25.35
C ASN A 298 24.84 -14.55 26.39
N THR A 299 26.08 -14.06 26.37
CA THR A 299 26.54 -12.98 27.24
C THR A 299 25.82 -11.67 26.89
N VAL A 300 25.66 -11.36 25.60
CA VAL A 300 24.85 -10.22 25.13
C VAL A 300 23.41 -10.33 25.63
N LYS A 301 22.77 -11.49 25.51
CA LYS A 301 21.42 -11.74 26.03
C LYS A 301 21.31 -11.44 27.52
N THR A 302 22.31 -11.82 28.30
CA THR A 302 22.35 -11.58 29.75
C THR A 302 22.49 -10.09 30.06
N HIS A 303 23.35 -9.36 29.34
CA HIS A 303 23.49 -7.91 29.48
C HIS A 303 22.20 -7.17 29.09
N ILE A 304 21.56 -7.56 27.99
CA ILE A 304 20.26 -6.98 27.56
C ILE A 304 19.19 -7.19 28.62
N SER A 305 19.09 -8.39 29.20
CA SER A 305 18.11 -8.69 30.23
C SER A 305 18.31 -7.83 31.49
N ARG A 306 19.58 -7.70 31.94
CA ARG A 306 19.92 -6.84 33.11
C ARG A 306 19.68 -5.37 32.84
N LEU A 307 20.06 -4.89 31.65
CA LEU A 307 19.82 -3.53 31.18
C LEU A 307 18.32 -3.18 31.23
N TYR A 308 17.48 -4.00 30.62
CA TYR A 308 16.03 -3.76 30.60
C TYR A 308 15.42 -3.81 32.00
N SER A 309 15.88 -4.73 32.86
CA SER A 309 15.44 -4.78 34.25
C SER A 309 15.81 -3.52 35.04
N LYS A 310 17.01 -2.96 34.81
CA LYS A 310 17.46 -1.72 35.49
C LYS A 310 16.73 -0.49 34.97
N LEU A 311 16.45 -0.42 33.69
CA LEU A 311 15.70 0.69 33.07
C LEU A 311 14.18 0.57 33.25
N GLY A 312 13.68 -0.50 33.87
CA GLY A 312 12.25 -0.71 34.10
C GLY A 312 11.46 -0.94 32.82
N VAL A 313 12.08 -1.52 31.77
CA VAL A 313 11.45 -1.79 30.49
C VAL A 313 11.48 -3.29 30.18
N ALA A 314 10.42 -3.81 29.55
CA ALA A 314 10.33 -5.24 29.23
C ALA A 314 11.09 -5.61 27.94
N ASN A 315 11.26 -4.67 27.02
CA ASN A 315 11.88 -4.93 25.74
C ASN A 315 12.36 -3.62 25.08
N ARG A 316 13.10 -3.77 23.96
CA ARG A 316 13.59 -2.65 23.15
C ARG A 316 12.50 -1.66 22.72
N ARG A 317 11.32 -2.18 22.39
CA ARG A 317 10.19 -1.37 21.93
C ARG A 317 9.70 -0.43 23.04
N GLU A 318 9.61 -0.93 24.25
CA GLU A 318 9.23 -0.15 25.41
C GLU A 318 10.30 0.88 25.79
N LEU A 319 11.59 0.51 25.68
CA LEU A 319 12.69 1.44 25.84
C LEU A 319 12.58 2.64 24.89
N LEU A 320 12.46 2.39 23.60
CA LEU A 320 12.34 3.46 22.59
C LEU A 320 11.07 4.30 22.78
N PHE A 321 9.96 3.69 23.17
CA PHE A 321 8.74 4.41 23.48
C PHE A 321 8.90 5.35 24.65
N GLN A 322 9.51 4.89 25.74
CA GLN A 322 9.71 5.71 26.92
C GLN A 322 10.73 6.83 26.69
N ILE A 323 11.75 6.64 25.83
CA ILE A 323 12.68 7.71 25.44
C ILE A 323 11.90 8.87 24.80
N VAL A 324 11.07 8.59 23.82
CA VAL A 324 10.27 9.61 23.11
C VAL A 324 9.27 10.28 24.06
N HIS A 325 8.61 9.51 24.93
CA HIS A 325 7.60 10.04 25.84
C HIS A 325 8.20 10.99 26.87
N ARG A 326 9.32 10.61 27.50
CA ARG A 326 10.01 11.45 28.50
C ARG A 326 10.61 12.72 27.88
N GLN A 327 11.10 12.65 26.64
CA GLN A 327 11.57 13.83 25.91
C GLN A 327 10.43 14.83 25.67
N GLN A 328 9.22 14.37 25.36
CA GLN A 328 8.05 15.24 25.15
C GLN A 328 7.54 15.87 26.44
N GLU A 329 7.59 15.17 27.58
CA GLU A 329 7.16 15.69 28.87
C GLU A 329 8.06 16.82 29.38
N HIS A 330 9.33 16.84 29.03
CA HIS A 330 10.29 17.87 29.42
C HIS A 330 10.42 19.02 28.40
N SER A 331 9.78 18.92 27.24
CA SER A 331 9.74 19.98 26.22
C SER A 331 8.50 20.89 26.35
N MET A 332 7.63 20.64 27.31
CA MET A 332 6.49 21.49 27.72
C MET A 332 6.83 22.27 28.96
#